data_5a7d3779b99cf4f7cf1d31d93ae73145
#
_entry.id   5a7d3779b99cf4f7cf1d31d93ae73145
#
_cell.length_a   1.000
_cell.length_b   1.000
_cell.length_c   1.000
_cell.angle_alpha   90.00
_cell.angle_beta   90.00
_cell.angle_gamma   90.00
#
_symmetry.space_group_name_H-M   'P 1'
#
loop_
_entity.id
_entity.type
_entity.pdbx_description
1 polymer ?
#
loop_
_entity_poly.entity_id
_entity_poly.type
_entity_poly.pdbx_seq_one_letter_code
_entity_poly.pdbx_strand_id
1 'polypeptide(L)'
;ATYNYETSKFMGEDKVFVWLAQTFYNAGFADWMSKDDLAKIKEKSDGLSTELIGNPARDFAFDTPDKGRIKLSEVEATVTILYFWDSNCGHCKKETPRLKDLYDDYKERGVQVIAITLENEFSDWKKYIAEHKLDWINGFESDFERPNFLWYYYIPSTPKKLILDSNKMIIGKNLDIETTLRTFLDDYLSGLEL
;
A
#
# COMPACT_ATOMS: atom_id res chain seq x y z
N ALA A 1 10.34 4.72 -25.80
CA ALA A 1 10.25 5.48 -24.55
C ALA A 1 9.50 4.61 -23.54
N THR A 2 10.19 4.17 -22.50
CA THR A 2 9.54 3.40 -21.42
C THR A 2 8.67 4.39 -20.64
N TYR A 3 7.35 4.17 -20.65
CA TYR A 3 6.45 4.99 -19.86
C TYR A 3 6.73 4.74 -18.37
N ASN A 4 7.15 5.79 -17.66
CA ASN A 4 7.46 5.66 -16.23
C ASN A 4 6.26 6.13 -15.40
N TYR A 5 5.32 5.22 -15.15
CA TYR A 5 4.14 5.49 -14.34
C TYR A 5 4.48 5.80 -12.86
N GLU A 6 5.68 5.40 -12.37
CA GLU A 6 6.13 5.67 -11.00
C GLU A 6 6.39 7.16 -10.75
N THR A 7 6.69 7.90 -11.80
CA THR A 7 6.88 9.35 -11.75
C THR A 7 5.68 10.13 -12.25
N SER A 8 4.61 9.44 -12.64
CA SER A 8 3.38 10.09 -13.07
C SER A 8 2.73 10.86 -11.93
N LYS A 9 2.25 12.06 -12.25
CA LYS A 9 1.46 12.91 -11.34
C LYS A 9 -0.01 12.49 -11.28
N PHE A 10 -0.42 11.53 -12.11
CA PHE A 10 -1.81 11.08 -12.19
C PHE A 10 -1.96 9.73 -11.52
N MET A 11 -2.82 9.66 -10.54
CA MET A 11 -3.19 8.44 -9.86
C MET A 11 -3.91 7.49 -10.82
N GLY A 12 -3.58 6.19 -10.80
CA GLY A 12 -4.24 5.17 -11.63
C GLY A 12 -3.62 4.92 -13.01
N GLU A 13 -2.52 5.58 -13.36
CA GLU A 13 -1.82 5.34 -14.64
C GLU A 13 -1.12 3.98 -14.73
N ASP A 14 -0.94 3.28 -13.61
CA ASP A 14 -0.51 1.88 -13.57
C ASP A 14 -1.45 0.95 -14.36
N LYS A 15 -2.74 1.30 -14.50
CA LYS A 15 -3.69 0.61 -15.38
C LYS A 15 -3.24 0.63 -16.84
N VAL A 16 -2.68 1.74 -17.31
CA VAL A 16 -2.16 1.86 -18.69
C VAL A 16 -0.95 0.96 -18.87
N PHE A 17 -0.03 0.93 -17.88
CA PHE A 17 1.12 0.03 -17.91
C PHE A 17 0.68 -1.43 -17.92
N VAL A 18 -0.24 -1.83 -17.04
CA VAL A 18 -0.77 -3.20 -16.97
C VAL A 18 -1.40 -3.60 -18.30
N TRP A 19 -2.23 -2.73 -18.88
CA TRP A 19 -2.85 -2.99 -20.17
C TRP A 19 -1.82 -3.17 -21.29
N LEU A 20 -0.82 -2.29 -21.40
CA LEU A 20 0.26 -2.41 -22.38
C LEU A 20 1.06 -3.69 -22.18
N ALA A 21 1.38 -4.03 -20.94
CA ALA A 21 2.15 -5.25 -20.63
C ALA A 21 1.38 -6.49 -21.05
N GLN A 22 0.10 -6.58 -20.71
CA GLN A 22 -0.71 -7.77 -21.00
C GLN A 22 -1.07 -7.92 -22.49
N THR A 23 -1.40 -6.80 -23.15
CA THR A 23 -1.88 -6.85 -24.56
C THR A 23 -0.78 -6.78 -25.59
N PHE A 24 0.38 -6.25 -25.25
CA PHE A 24 1.45 -6.04 -26.21
C PHE A 24 2.73 -6.82 -25.85
N TYR A 25 3.34 -6.56 -24.70
CA TYR A 25 4.63 -7.18 -24.36
C TYR A 25 4.51 -8.68 -24.11
N ASN A 26 3.55 -9.11 -23.30
CA ASN A 26 3.35 -10.52 -22.98
C ASN A 26 2.69 -11.31 -24.12
N ALA A 27 2.06 -10.63 -25.07
CA ALA A 27 1.45 -11.26 -26.25
C ALA A 27 2.46 -11.57 -27.38
N GLY A 28 3.75 -11.30 -27.17
CA GLY A 28 4.81 -11.62 -28.13
C GLY A 28 5.05 -10.59 -29.23
N PHE A 29 4.49 -9.37 -29.10
CA PHE A 29 4.70 -8.29 -30.07
C PHE A 29 5.96 -7.47 -29.81
N ALA A 30 6.82 -7.88 -28.87
CA ALA A 30 8.03 -7.17 -28.49
C ALA A 30 9.28 -8.07 -28.68
N ASP A 31 9.44 -8.62 -29.88
CA ASP A 31 10.51 -9.53 -30.27
C ASP A 31 11.92 -8.92 -30.23
N TRP A 32 12.01 -7.58 -30.22
CA TRP A 32 13.24 -6.83 -30.04
C TRP A 32 13.73 -6.76 -28.58
N MET A 33 12.93 -7.15 -27.62
CA MET A 33 13.29 -7.10 -26.20
C MET A 33 13.98 -8.39 -25.72
N SER A 34 14.85 -8.25 -24.71
CA SER A 34 15.44 -9.42 -24.07
C SER A 34 14.40 -10.19 -23.27
N LYS A 35 14.60 -11.51 -23.12
CA LYS A 35 13.72 -12.35 -22.29
C LYS A 35 13.68 -11.89 -20.84
N ASP A 36 14.81 -11.39 -20.31
CA ASP A 36 14.91 -10.90 -18.93
C ASP A 36 14.09 -9.62 -18.74
N ASP A 37 14.10 -8.70 -19.70
CA ASP A 37 13.29 -7.49 -19.63
C ASP A 37 11.79 -7.80 -19.77
N LEU A 38 11.42 -8.73 -20.62
CA LEU A 38 10.04 -9.20 -20.72
C LEU A 38 9.57 -9.87 -19.43
N ALA A 39 10.43 -10.68 -18.78
CA ALA A 39 10.12 -11.30 -17.50
C ALA A 39 9.86 -10.25 -16.40
N LYS A 40 10.71 -9.20 -16.32
CA LYS A 40 10.51 -8.08 -15.37
C LYS A 40 9.21 -7.30 -15.65
N ILE A 41 8.90 -7.04 -16.92
CA ILE A 41 7.64 -6.37 -17.30
C ILE A 41 6.45 -7.24 -16.88
N LYS A 42 6.54 -8.55 -17.12
CA LYS A 42 5.46 -9.49 -16.73
C LYS A 42 5.28 -9.52 -15.22
N GLU A 43 6.33 -9.71 -14.43
CA GLU A 43 6.30 -9.73 -12.97
C GLU A 43 5.65 -8.45 -12.41
N LYS A 44 6.13 -7.29 -12.89
CA LYS A 44 5.61 -5.99 -12.49
C LYS A 44 4.13 -5.82 -12.85
N SER A 45 3.75 -6.23 -14.07
CA SER A 45 2.37 -6.15 -14.54
C SER A 45 1.44 -7.06 -13.74
N ASP A 46 1.86 -8.30 -13.48
CA ASP A 46 1.09 -9.27 -12.71
C ASP A 46 0.86 -8.74 -11.28
N GLY A 47 1.91 -8.22 -10.64
CA GLY A 47 1.80 -7.63 -9.29
C GLY A 47 0.89 -6.41 -9.26
N LEU A 48 1.06 -5.45 -10.18
CA LEU A 48 0.23 -4.25 -10.23
C LEU A 48 -1.22 -4.52 -10.60
N SER A 49 -1.49 -5.54 -11.40
CA SER A 49 -2.84 -5.87 -11.85
C SER A 49 -3.80 -6.19 -10.70
N THR A 50 -3.26 -6.71 -9.58
CA THR A 50 -4.05 -7.07 -8.40
C THR A 50 -4.45 -5.86 -7.55
N GLU A 51 -3.78 -4.73 -7.73
CA GLU A 51 -3.93 -3.53 -6.89
C GLU A 51 -4.24 -2.25 -7.68
N LEU A 52 -4.94 -2.40 -8.82
CA LEU A 52 -5.45 -1.26 -9.57
C LEU A 52 -6.55 -0.55 -8.78
N ILE A 53 -6.62 0.78 -8.92
CA ILE A 53 -7.74 1.57 -8.36
C ILE A 53 -9.06 1.04 -8.93
N GLY A 54 -10.03 0.83 -8.03
CA GLY A 54 -11.32 0.21 -8.33
C GLY A 54 -11.34 -1.31 -8.14
N ASN A 55 -10.19 -1.96 -7.87
CA ASN A 55 -10.17 -3.37 -7.48
C ASN A 55 -10.35 -3.52 -5.97
N PRO A 56 -10.93 -4.66 -5.51
CA PRO A 56 -10.89 -4.99 -4.09
C PRO A 56 -9.45 -5.30 -3.65
N ALA A 57 -9.05 -4.76 -2.52
CA ALA A 57 -7.80 -5.15 -1.88
C ALA A 57 -7.83 -6.64 -1.52
N ARG A 58 -6.73 -7.35 -1.75
CA ARG A 58 -6.63 -8.76 -1.38
C ARG A 58 -6.65 -8.89 0.13
N ASP A 59 -7.59 -9.69 0.64
CA ASP A 59 -7.65 -9.97 2.08
C ASP A 59 -6.47 -10.85 2.52
N PHE A 60 -5.89 -10.52 3.65
CA PHE A 60 -4.81 -11.27 4.26
C PHE A 60 -4.87 -11.15 5.79
N ALA A 61 -4.31 -12.15 6.46
CA ALA A 61 -4.17 -12.13 7.92
C ALA A 61 -2.75 -11.68 8.28
N PHE A 62 -2.64 -10.94 9.38
CA PHE A 62 -1.39 -10.47 9.95
C PHE A 62 -1.45 -10.50 11.48
N ASP A 63 -0.30 -10.59 12.12
CA ASP A 63 -0.18 -10.57 13.57
C ASP A 63 -0.04 -9.13 14.07
N THR A 64 -0.57 -8.87 15.26
CA THR A 64 -0.45 -7.58 15.95
C THR A 64 0.12 -7.78 17.35
N PRO A 65 0.83 -6.81 17.92
CA PRO A 65 1.40 -6.94 19.27
C PRO A 65 0.36 -7.13 20.38
N ASP A 66 -0.86 -6.60 20.17
CA ASP A 66 -1.90 -6.47 21.21
C ASP A 66 -3.17 -7.27 20.92
N LYS A 67 -3.51 -7.52 19.65
CA LYS A 67 -4.78 -8.16 19.28
C LYS A 67 -4.63 -9.59 18.73
N GLY A 68 -3.39 -10.09 18.65
CA GLY A 68 -3.09 -11.35 17.99
C GLY A 68 -3.27 -11.28 16.48
N ARG A 69 -3.63 -12.40 15.84
CA ARG A 69 -3.78 -12.49 14.38
C ARG A 69 -5.17 -12.03 13.95
N ILE A 70 -5.23 -11.05 13.08
CA ILE A 70 -6.46 -10.48 12.52
C ILE A 70 -6.36 -10.40 10.99
N LYS A 71 -7.51 -10.18 10.32
CA LYS A 71 -7.56 -9.99 8.87
C LYS A 71 -7.80 -8.53 8.52
N LEU A 72 -7.33 -8.12 7.32
CA LEU A 72 -7.63 -6.81 6.77
C LEU A 72 -9.14 -6.55 6.70
N SER A 73 -9.93 -7.56 6.31
CA SER A 73 -11.39 -7.49 6.22
C SER A 73 -12.10 -7.31 7.56
N GLU A 74 -11.46 -7.67 8.68
CA GLU A 74 -12.03 -7.55 10.03
C GLU A 74 -11.87 -6.13 10.63
N VAL A 75 -11.08 -5.28 10.00
CA VAL A 75 -10.86 -3.91 10.46
C VAL A 75 -11.93 -2.99 9.90
N GLU A 76 -12.84 -2.55 10.75
CA GLU A 76 -13.89 -1.58 10.39
C GLU A 76 -13.31 -0.15 10.36
N ALA A 77 -13.49 0.55 9.25
CA ALA A 77 -13.12 1.94 9.06
C ALA A 77 -13.84 2.54 7.84
N THR A 78 -14.11 3.83 7.86
CA THR A 78 -14.61 4.56 6.68
C THR A 78 -13.56 4.61 5.58
N VAL A 79 -12.30 4.87 5.97
CA VAL A 79 -11.13 4.80 5.10
C VAL A 79 -10.02 4.05 5.82
N THR A 80 -9.41 3.10 5.14
CA THR A 80 -8.20 2.40 5.64
C THR A 80 -6.99 2.84 4.84
N ILE A 81 -5.94 3.31 5.52
CA ILE A 81 -4.62 3.53 4.93
C ILE A 81 -3.77 2.30 5.23
N LEU A 82 -3.60 1.43 4.23
CA LEU A 82 -2.72 0.27 4.33
C LEU A 82 -1.31 0.72 3.97
N TYR A 83 -0.41 0.70 4.97
CA TYR A 83 0.93 1.25 4.92
C TYR A 83 1.97 0.15 5.09
N PHE A 84 2.72 -0.15 4.04
CA PHE A 84 3.84 -1.09 4.08
C PHE A 84 5.14 -0.31 4.29
N TRP A 85 5.88 -0.67 5.34
CA TRP A 85 7.01 0.12 5.77
C TRP A 85 8.11 -0.71 6.46
N ASP A 86 9.21 -0.04 6.79
CA ASP A 86 10.35 -0.61 7.50
C ASP A 86 10.94 0.47 8.40
N SER A 87 11.13 0.19 9.68
CA SER A 87 11.67 1.15 10.65
C SER A 87 13.12 1.55 10.37
N ASN A 88 13.85 0.77 9.57
CA ASN A 88 15.21 1.05 9.14
C ASN A 88 15.28 1.80 7.79
N CYS A 89 14.18 1.89 7.05
CA CYS A 89 14.10 2.62 5.79
C CYS A 89 14.15 4.14 6.00
N GLY A 90 15.10 4.82 5.36
CA GLY A 90 15.27 6.27 5.50
C GLY A 90 14.07 7.10 4.99
N HIS A 91 13.35 6.65 3.97
CA HIS A 91 12.13 7.29 3.49
C HIS A 91 10.98 7.09 4.48
N CYS A 92 10.84 5.89 5.04
CA CYS A 92 9.83 5.60 6.06
C CYS A 92 10.04 6.47 7.31
N LYS A 93 11.29 6.64 7.78
CA LYS A 93 11.62 7.51 8.92
C LYS A 93 11.18 8.96 8.72
N LYS A 94 11.15 9.45 7.48
CA LYS A 94 10.67 10.80 7.14
C LYS A 94 9.16 10.87 7.01
N GLU A 95 8.55 9.82 6.48
CA GLU A 95 7.12 9.80 6.15
C GLU A 95 6.24 9.38 7.32
N THR A 96 6.68 8.42 8.15
CA THR A 96 5.88 7.90 9.26
C THR A 96 5.44 8.97 10.27
N PRO A 97 6.28 9.94 10.70
CA PRO A 97 5.82 11.02 11.56
C PRO A 97 4.70 11.88 10.93
N ARG A 98 4.83 12.19 9.63
CA ARG A 98 3.81 12.96 8.90
C ARG A 98 2.49 12.20 8.76
N LEU A 99 2.59 10.86 8.56
CA LEU A 99 1.43 9.99 8.55
C LEU A 99 0.77 9.93 9.94
N LYS A 100 1.58 10.00 11.02
CA LYS A 100 1.07 10.06 12.40
C LYS A 100 0.29 11.35 12.64
N ASP A 101 0.83 12.49 12.22
CA ASP A 101 0.13 13.78 12.33
C ASP A 101 -1.18 13.76 11.54
N LEU A 102 -1.18 13.23 10.32
CA LEU A 102 -2.39 13.06 9.53
C LEU A 102 -3.39 12.12 10.24
N TYR A 103 -2.93 10.98 10.74
CA TYR A 103 -3.80 10.03 11.44
C TYR A 103 -4.48 10.67 12.66
N ASP A 104 -3.75 11.45 13.45
CA ASP A 104 -4.31 12.14 14.61
C ASP A 104 -5.41 13.14 14.22
N ASP A 105 -5.28 13.77 13.07
CA ASP A 105 -6.31 14.71 12.56
C ASP A 105 -7.57 13.98 12.04
N TYR A 106 -7.44 12.75 11.54
CA TYR A 106 -8.53 12.08 10.82
C TYR A 106 -9.10 10.82 11.51
N LYS A 107 -8.47 10.28 12.55
CA LYS A 107 -8.93 9.05 13.21
C LYS A 107 -10.36 9.13 13.73
N GLU A 108 -10.75 10.28 14.29
CA GLU A 108 -12.12 10.50 14.78
C GLU A 108 -13.15 10.67 13.64
N ARG A 109 -12.67 10.87 12.41
CA ARG A 109 -13.49 10.89 11.18
C ARG A 109 -13.58 9.53 10.50
N GLY A 110 -13.15 8.47 11.17
CA GLY A 110 -13.23 7.09 10.67
C GLY A 110 -12.07 6.64 9.79
N VAL A 111 -10.94 7.35 9.81
CA VAL A 111 -9.71 6.91 9.13
C VAL A 111 -8.91 6.00 10.05
N GLN A 112 -8.55 4.81 9.56
CA GLN A 112 -7.70 3.85 10.25
C GLN A 112 -6.42 3.59 9.45
N VAL A 113 -5.27 3.64 10.11
CA VAL A 113 -3.99 3.19 9.54
C VAL A 113 -3.72 1.75 9.97
N ILE A 114 -3.43 0.89 8.99
CA ILE A 114 -2.88 -0.45 9.21
C ILE A 114 -1.47 -0.43 8.65
N ALA A 115 -0.47 -0.40 9.54
CA ALA A 115 0.93 -0.33 9.18
C ALA A 115 1.58 -1.71 9.30
N ILE A 116 1.93 -2.31 8.17
CA ILE A 116 2.55 -3.64 8.10
C ILE A 116 4.05 -3.48 7.92
N THR A 117 4.83 -3.99 8.87
CA THR A 117 6.28 -4.00 8.73
C THR A 117 6.75 -5.12 7.81
N LEU A 118 7.81 -4.84 7.03
CA LEU A 118 8.52 -5.83 6.22
C LEU A 118 9.76 -6.38 6.93
N GLU A 119 9.99 -5.99 8.18
CA GLU A 119 11.14 -6.41 8.96
C GLU A 119 10.96 -7.82 9.51
N ASN A 120 12.07 -8.57 9.54
CA ASN A 120 12.15 -9.88 10.20
C ASN A 120 12.62 -9.76 11.67
N GLU A 121 13.27 -8.64 12.02
CA GLU A 121 13.77 -8.33 13.36
C GLU A 121 12.87 -7.27 14.00
N PHE A 122 12.05 -7.67 14.96
CA PHE A 122 10.99 -6.80 15.51
C PHE A 122 11.45 -5.89 16.67
N SER A 123 12.71 -5.96 17.11
CA SER A 123 13.21 -5.15 18.23
C SER A 123 13.20 -3.65 17.91
N ASP A 124 13.77 -3.27 16.76
CA ASP A 124 13.87 -1.89 16.31
C ASP A 124 12.50 -1.34 15.93
N TRP A 125 11.68 -2.16 15.28
CA TRP A 125 10.29 -1.84 14.95
C TRP A 125 9.45 -1.52 16.20
N LYS A 126 9.48 -2.37 17.24
CA LYS A 126 8.78 -2.12 18.51
C LYS A 126 9.26 -0.86 19.21
N LYS A 127 10.56 -0.64 19.20
CA LYS A 127 11.18 0.56 19.76
C LYS A 127 10.68 1.81 19.02
N TYR A 128 10.69 1.79 17.70
CA TYR A 128 10.24 2.89 16.85
C TYR A 128 8.76 3.20 17.10
N ILE A 129 7.88 2.19 17.19
CA ILE A 129 6.46 2.34 17.52
C ILE A 129 6.30 3.06 18.86
N ALA A 130 7.03 2.64 19.89
CA ALA A 130 6.94 3.22 21.24
C ALA A 130 7.46 4.68 21.26
N GLU A 131 8.59 4.95 20.64
CA GLU A 131 9.22 6.28 20.59
C GLU A 131 8.35 7.30 19.85
N HIS A 132 7.68 6.88 18.77
CA HIS A 132 6.83 7.75 17.94
C HIS A 132 5.35 7.69 18.29
N LYS A 133 4.99 6.90 19.33
CA LYS A 133 3.61 6.73 19.82
C LYS A 133 2.64 6.37 18.69
N LEU A 134 3.02 5.37 17.87
CA LEU A 134 2.21 4.92 16.74
C LEU A 134 1.04 4.08 17.25
N ASP A 135 -0.07 4.73 17.59
CA ASP A 135 -1.29 4.17 18.21
C ASP A 135 -2.30 3.59 17.21
N TRP A 136 -1.92 3.51 15.94
CA TRP A 136 -2.68 2.78 14.92
C TRP A 136 -2.49 1.25 14.99
N ILE A 137 -3.10 0.49 14.08
CA ILE A 137 -2.89 -0.96 14.01
C ILE A 137 -1.52 -1.24 13.40
N ASN A 138 -0.61 -1.75 14.23
CA ASN A 138 0.72 -2.17 13.82
C ASN A 138 0.74 -3.67 13.58
N GLY A 139 1.04 -4.08 12.36
CA GLY A 139 1.01 -5.47 11.93
C GLY A 139 2.38 -5.98 11.47
N PHE A 140 2.55 -7.29 11.59
CA PHE A 140 3.71 -8.02 11.11
C PHE A 140 3.31 -9.43 10.66
N GLU A 141 4.18 -10.13 9.94
CA GLU A 141 3.99 -11.55 9.61
C GLU A 141 4.95 -12.40 10.44
N SER A 142 4.38 -13.32 11.20
CA SER A 142 5.16 -14.26 12.02
C SER A 142 5.48 -15.57 11.30
N ASP A 143 4.80 -15.88 10.20
CA ASP A 143 4.94 -17.12 9.45
C ASP A 143 5.13 -16.83 7.96
N PHE A 144 6.38 -16.68 7.55
CA PHE A 144 6.77 -16.38 6.18
C PHE A 144 6.64 -17.57 5.21
N GLU A 145 6.36 -18.77 5.71
CA GLU A 145 6.12 -19.96 4.88
C GLU A 145 4.70 -20.00 4.29
N ARG A 146 3.77 -19.23 4.88
CA ARG A 146 2.38 -19.12 4.40
C ARG A 146 2.25 -18.04 3.35
N PRO A 147 1.28 -18.19 2.43
CA PRO A 147 0.85 -17.09 1.58
C PRO A 147 0.45 -15.90 2.46
N ASN A 148 1.17 -14.82 2.37
CA ASN A 148 0.98 -13.62 3.16
C ASN A 148 0.84 -12.40 2.23
N PHE A 149 0.82 -11.20 2.79
CA PHE A 149 0.67 -9.96 2.02
C PHE A 149 1.72 -9.79 0.90
N LEU A 150 2.94 -10.34 1.04
CA LEU A 150 3.97 -10.29 -0.01
C LEU A 150 3.58 -11.07 -1.28
N TRP A 151 2.67 -12.03 -1.17
CA TRP A 151 2.14 -12.77 -2.32
C TRP A 151 1.04 -12.01 -3.05
N TYR A 152 0.38 -11.08 -2.35
CA TYR A 152 -0.80 -10.39 -2.85
C TYR A 152 -0.52 -8.97 -3.30
N TYR A 153 0.52 -8.34 -2.75
CA TYR A 153 0.85 -6.94 -3.00
C TYR A 153 2.24 -6.81 -3.60
N TYR A 154 2.33 -6.04 -4.67
CA TYR A 154 3.61 -5.72 -5.29
C TYR A 154 4.29 -4.61 -4.52
N ILE A 155 5.29 -4.95 -3.69
CA ILE A 155 6.01 -4.01 -2.81
C ILE A 155 7.48 -3.94 -3.23
N PRO A 156 7.81 -3.25 -4.34
CA PRO A 156 9.20 -3.15 -4.81
C PRO A 156 10.07 -2.26 -3.92
N SER A 157 9.45 -1.39 -3.14
CA SER A 157 10.14 -0.47 -2.22
C SER A 157 9.21 0.00 -1.11
N THR A 158 9.79 0.48 -0.01
CA THR A 158 9.08 1.11 1.10
C THR A 158 9.42 2.61 1.18
N PRO A 159 8.49 3.45 1.65
CA PRO A 159 7.13 3.10 2.05
C PRO A 159 6.19 2.92 0.85
N LYS A 160 5.15 2.10 1.01
CA LYS A 160 4.06 1.97 0.05
C LYS A 160 2.72 2.16 0.75
N LYS A 161 1.79 2.87 0.11
CA LYS A 161 0.45 3.15 0.65
C LYS A 161 -0.63 2.76 -0.34
N LEU A 162 -1.66 2.08 0.16
CA LEU A 162 -2.94 1.93 -0.51
C LEU A 162 -4.02 2.57 0.36
N ILE A 163 -4.94 3.28 -0.26
CA ILE A 163 -6.09 3.89 0.39
C ILE A 163 -7.30 3.07 0.01
N LEU A 164 -8.01 2.57 1.02
CA LEU A 164 -9.14 1.67 0.84
C LEU A 164 -10.40 2.32 1.41
N ASP A 165 -11.54 2.11 0.76
CA ASP A 165 -12.84 2.49 1.29
C ASP A 165 -13.35 1.50 2.37
N SER A 166 -14.55 1.70 2.87
CA SER A 166 -15.19 0.85 3.87
C SER A 166 -15.40 -0.60 3.38
N ASN A 167 -15.52 -0.82 2.07
CA ASN A 167 -15.64 -2.13 1.44
C ASN A 167 -14.29 -2.74 1.05
N LYS A 168 -13.18 -2.10 1.47
CA LYS A 168 -11.81 -2.48 1.10
C LYS A 168 -11.53 -2.39 -0.41
N MET A 169 -12.27 -1.53 -1.14
CA MET A 169 -11.91 -1.20 -2.51
C MET A 169 -10.75 -0.21 -2.53
N ILE A 170 -9.79 -0.40 -3.41
CA ILE A 170 -8.64 0.50 -3.57
C ILE A 170 -9.13 1.78 -4.25
N ILE A 171 -9.10 2.89 -3.52
CA ILE A 171 -9.54 4.22 -3.98
C ILE A 171 -8.37 5.19 -4.19
N GLY A 172 -7.17 4.85 -3.70
CA GLY A 172 -5.97 5.66 -3.87
C GLY A 172 -4.69 4.85 -3.66
N LYS A 173 -3.57 5.35 -4.22
CA LYS A 173 -2.25 4.70 -4.13
C LYS A 173 -1.16 5.75 -4.02
N ASN A 174 -0.22 5.54 -3.09
CA ASN A 174 1.03 6.31 -2.93
C ASN A 174 0.85 7.85 -2.95
N LEU A 175 -0.30 8.34 -2.47
CA LEU A 175 -0.55 9.77 -2.34
C LEU A 175 0.46 10.40 -1.38
N ASP A 176 0.99 11.56 -1.74
CA ASP A 176 1.83 12.35 -0.85
C ASP A 176 1.01 12.85 0.35
N ILE A 177 1.55 12.66 1.56
CA ILE A 177 0.78 12.87 2.81
C ILE A 177 0.43 14.35 3.02
N GLU A 178 1.36 15.25 2.68
CA GLU A 178 1.19 16.67 2.99
C GLU A 178 0.31 17.40 1.98
N THR A 179 0.37 16.99 0.71
CA THR A 179 -0.27 17.74 -0.38
C THR A 179 -1.53 17.05 -0.91
N THR A 180 -1.44 15.77 -1.25
CA THR A 180 -2.52 15.10 -1.99
C THR A 180 -3.41 14.21 -1.12
N LEU A 181 -2.84 13.56 -0.09
CA LEU A 181 -3.63 12.64 0.74
C LEU A 181 -4.63 13.39 1.63
N ARG A 182 -4.22 14.54 2.22
CA ARG A 182 -5.14 15.36 3.02
C ARG A 182 -6.32 15.86 2.19
N THR A 183 -6.04 16.47 1.04
CA THR A 183 -7.10 16.93 0.12
C THR A 183 -8.01 15.78 -0.30
N PHE A 184 -7.42 14.63 -0.65
CA PHE A 184 -8.19 13.45 -1.02
C PHE A 184 -9.13 12.98 0.09
N LEU A 185 -8.63 12.92 1.35
CA LEU A 185 -9.46 12.52 2.50
C LEU A 185 -10.57 13.52 2.79
N ASP A 186 -10.28 14.82 2.71
CA ASP A 186 -11.30 15.85 2.92
C ASP A 186 -12.42 15.77 1.88
N ASP A 187 -12.07 15.67 0.60
CA ASP A 187 -13.03 15.55 -0.49
C ASP A 187 -13.86 14.25 -0.35
N TYR A 188 -13.19 13.13 -0.07
CA TYR A 188 -13.84 11.82 0.03
C TYR A 188 -14.81 11.77 1.23
N LEU A 189 -14.35 12.18 2.42
CA LEU A 189 -15.17 12.14 3.63
C LEU A 189 -16.34 13.13 3.57
N SER A 190 -16.14 14.33 3.01
CA SER A 190 -17.21 15.29 2.82
C SER A 190 -18.29 14.81 1.84
N GLY A 191 -17.90 14.03 0.85
CA GLY A 191 -18.84 13.40 -0.11
C GLY A 191 -19.70 12.29 0.48
N LEU A 192 -19.33 11.76 1.68
CA LEU A 192 -20.12 10.76 2.40
C LEU A 192 -21.12 11.38 3.40
N GLU A 193 -20.95 12.67 3.73
CA GLU A 193 -21.81 13.41 4.65
C GLU A 193 -23.09 13.97 3.97
N LEU A 194 -23.21 13.81 2.63
CA LEU A 194 -24.36 14.23 1.82
C LEU A 194 -25.32 13.08 1.52
#